data_5c7b7391b9175fac7900fd23176f1ac6
#
_entry.id   5c7b7391b9175fac7900fd23176f1ac6
#
_cell.length_a   1.000
_cell.length_b   1.000
_cell.length_c   1.000
_cell.angle_alpha   90.00
_cell.angle_beta   90.00
_cell.angle_gamma   90.00
#
_symmetry.space_group_name_H-M   'P 1'
#
loop_
_entity.id
_entity.type
_entity.pdbx_description
1 polymer ?
#
loop_
_entity_poly.entity_id
_entity_poly.type
_entity_poly.pdbx_seq_one_letter_code
_entity_poly.pdbx_strand_id
1 'polypeptide(L)'
;MLAGKPIIVAGDGATPWTLTRSADFAVPFVGLFCRGVALRQDFHITSDNAYAWDDIYRTIAAGLGVSADIIHVPTDTLVRYFPDWEGPLRGDKTWAALFDNAKIKRAAGDFAAARNLSEVLAEPIANFKSRLAADGPKSSKLDPLIDRIATEQRSLGG
;
A
#
# COMPACT_ATOMS: atom_id res chain seq x y z
N MET A 1 -3.75 12.09 8.18
CA MET A 1 -4.94 11.49 8.81
C MET A 1 -5.12 11.96 10.26
N LEU A 2 -4.33 11.47 11.23
CA LEU A 2 -4.53 11.77 12.66
C LEU A 2 -4.53 13.27 13.01
N ALA A 3 -3.83 14.09 12.26
CA ALA A 3 -3.83 15.55 12.41
C ALA A 3 -4.94 16.25 11.61
N GLY A 4 -5.94 15.51 11.10
CA GLY A 4 -6.99 16.08 10.26
C GLY A 4 -6.53 16.57 8.88
N LYS A 5 -5.29 16.22 8.46
CA LYS A 5 -4.75 16.63 7.16
C LYS A 5 -5.19 15.67 6.07
N PRO A 6 -5.40 16.18 4.83
CA PRO A 6 -5.76 15.35 3.69
C PRO A 6 -4.64 14.40 3.28
N ILE A 7 -5.03 13.38 2.51
CA ILE A 7 -4.15 12.40 1.90
C ILE A 7 -4.16 12.65 0.39
N ILE A 8 -2.98 12.76 -0.19
CA ILE A 8 -2.84 12.85 -1.64
C ILE A 8 -2.75 11.43 -2.21
N VAL A 9 -3.64 11.12 -3.15
CA VAL A 9 -3.67 9.84 -3.89
C VAL A 9 -3.40 10.12 -5.36
N ALA A 10 -2.43 9.41 -5.94
CA ALA A 10 -2.09 9.53 -7.34
C ALA A 10 -3.20 8.93 -8.23
N GLY A 11 -3.57 9.64 -9.28
CA GLY A 11 -4.64 9.21 -10.21
C GLY A 11 -6.01 9.33 -9.57
N ASP A 12 -6.89 8.38 -9.84
CA ASP A 12 -8.28 8.33 -9.36
C ASP A 12 -8.48 7.44 -8.12
N GLY A 13 -7.40 6.87 -7.61
CA GLY A 13 -7.45 5.97 -6.45
C GLY A 13 -8.01 4.58 -6.73
N ALA A 14 -8.46 4.29 -7.96
CA ALA A 14 -9.09 3.01 -8.31
C ALA A 14 -8.10 1.91 -8.75
N THR A 15 -6.84 2.24 -9.00
CA THR A 15 -5.83 1.27 -9.43
C THR A 15 -5.67 0.17 -8.39
N PRO A 16 -5.84 -1.12 -8.77
CA PRO A 16 -5.71 -2.23 -7.84
C PRO A 16 -4.26 -2.51 -7.48
N TRP A 17 -4.01 -2.70 -6.19
CA TRP A 17 -2.69 -2.97 -5.63
C TRP A 17 -2.73 -4.18 -4.71
N THR A 18 -1.74 -5.08 -4.85
CA THR A 18 -1.63 -6.26 -4.00
C THR A 18 -0.84 -5.93 -2.73
N LEU A 19 -1.44 -6.21 -1.58
CA LEU A 19 -0.79 -6.12 -0.27
C LEU A 19 -0.58 -7.50 0.31
N THR A 20 0.66 -7.85 0.64
CA THR A 20 1.02 -9.15 1.21
C THR A 20 1.57 -8.97 2.61
N ARG A 21 0.97 -9.65 3.60
CA ARG A 21 1.51 -9.68 4.96
C ARG A 21 2.79 -10.50 4.99
N SER A 22 3.78 -10.05 5.75
CA SER A 22 5.04 -10.78 5.92
C SER A 22 4.84 -12.20 6.48
N ALA A 23 3.88 -12.40 7.39
CA ALA A 23 3.53 -13.72 7.91
C ALA A 23 2.95 -14.64 6.82
N ASP A 24 2.10 -14.13 5.93
CA ASP A 24 1.53 -14.90 4.82
C ASP A 24 2.58 -15.19 3.73
N PHE A 25 3.54 -14.29 3.53
CA PHE A 25 4.71 -14.51 2.66
C PHE A 25 5.64 -15.60 3.22
N ALA A 26 5.88 -15.59 4.53
CA ALA A 26 6.86 -16.47 5.18
C ALA A 26 6.49 -17.96 5.03
N VAL A 27 5.22 -18.30 5.08
CA VAL A 27 4.76 -19.71 5.01
C VAL A 27 5.20 -20.40 3.71
N PRO A 28 4.80 -19.93 2.51
CA PRO A 28 5.24 -20.57 1.27
C PRO A 28 6.73 -20.34 0.99
N PHE A 29 7.33 -19.25 1.45
CA PHE A 29 8.76 -19.01 1.32
C PHE A 29 9.58 -20.09 2.05
N VAL A 30 9.25 -20.39 3.29
CA VAL A 30 9.87 -21.48 4.06
C VAL A 30 9.52 -22.83 3.43
N GLY A 31 8.30 -22.98 2.91
CA GLY A 31 7.86 -24.19 2.20
C GLY A 31 8.67 -24.53 0.94
N LEU A 32 9.42 -23.59 0.37
CA LEU A 32 10.33 -23.84 -0.74
C LEU A 32 11.71 -24.37 -0.32
N PHE A 33 12.06 -24.24 0.96
CA PHE A 33 13.39 -24.67 1.42
C PHE A 33 13.59 -26.17 1.25
N CYS A 34 14.78 -26.53 0.79
CA CYS A 34 15.18 -27.93 0.55
C CYS A 34 14.31 -28.68 -0.48
N ARG A 35 13.54 -27.97 -1.32
CA ARG A 35 12.76 -28.56 -2.39
C ARG A 35 13.47 -28.43 -3.74
N GLY A 36 13.70 -29.56 -4.40
CA GLY A 36 14.33 -29.57 -5.74
C GLY A 36 13.55 -28.77 -6.79
N VAL A 37 12.21 -28.69 -6.66
CA VAL A 37 11.34 -27.90 -7.54
C VAL A 37 11.58 -26.39 -7.45
N ALA A 38 12.23 -25.92 -6.39
CA ALA A 38 12.55 -24.51 -6.20
C ALA A 38 13.90 -24.10 -6.81
N LEU A 39 14.76 -25.06 -7.14
CA LEU A 39 16.10 -24.78 -7.63
C LEU A 39 16.05 -24.08 -8.98
N ARG A 40 16.72 -22.93 -9.08
CA ARG A 40 16.80 -22.10 -10.29
C ARG A 40 15.44 -21.66 -10.81
N GLN A 41 14.48 -21.43 -9.91
CA GLN A 41 13.15 -20.97 -10.24
C GLN A 41 12.84 -19.67 -9.52
N ASP A 42 12.11 -18.79 -10.19
CA ASP A 42 11.56 -17.56 -9.62
C ASP A 42 10.10 -17.81 -9.22
N PHE A 43 9.67 -17.23 -8.12
CA PHE A 43 8.29 -17.33 -7.62
C PHE A 43 7.77 -15.96 -7.22
N HIS A 44 6.54 -15.65 -7.63
CA HIS A 44 5.76 -14.64 -6.95
C HIS A 44 5.15 -15.27 -5.70
N ILE A 45 5.23 -14.55 -4.58
CA ILE A 45 4.60 -14.90 -3.31
C ILE A 45 3.85 -13.67 -2.84
N THR A 46 2.57 -13.60 -3.16
CA THR A 46 1.75 -12.42 -2.90
C THR A 46 0.39 -12.80 -2.36
N SER A 47 -0.41 -11.82 -1.93
CA SER A 47 -1.84 -12.02 -1.71
C SER A 47 -2.54 -12.36 -3.04
N ASP A 48 -3.60 -13.18 -2.98
CA ASP A 48 -4.50 -13.40 -4.11
C ASP A 48 -5.46 -12.22 -4.33
N ASN A 49 -5.60 -11.35 -3.33
CA ASN A 49 -6.47 -10.19 -3.38
C ASN A 49 -5.68 -8.93 -3.70
N ALA A 50 -6.28 -8.06 -4.50
CA ALA A 50 -5.82 -6.70 -4.72
C ALA A 50 -6.92 -5.72 -4.32
N TYR A 51 -6.53 -4.51 -3.92
CA TYR A 51 -7.41 -3.50 -3.38
C TYR A 51 -7.13 -2.16 -4.04
N ALA A 52 -8.16 -1.36 -4.29
CA ALA A 52 -7.99 0.00 -4.77
C ALA A 52 -7.23 0.85 -3.73
N TRP A 53 -6.42 1.79 -4.19
CA TRP A 53 -5.68 2.68 -3.28
C TRP A 53 -6.60 3.43 -2.32
N ASP A 54 -7.76 3.85 -2.78
CA ASP A 54 -8.78 4.50 -1.95
C ASP A 54 -9.26 3.61 -0.80
N ASP A 55 -9.53 2.32 -1.09
CA ASP A 55 -9.97 1.37 -0.07
C ASP A 55 -8.87 1.10 0.96
N ILE A 56 -7.60 1.07 0.52
CA ILE A 56 -6.45 0.94 1.41
C ILE A 56 -6.41 2.12 2.39
N TYR A 57 -6.49 3.36 1.90
CA TYR A 57 -6.44 4.55 2.74
C TYR A 57 -7.67 4.68 3.65
N ARG A 58 -8.87 4.37 3.15
CA ARG A 58 -10.09 4.36 3.97
C ARG A 58 -10.03 3.31 5.08
N THR A 59 -9.51 2.12 4.79
CA THR A 59 -9.34 1.06 5.79
C THR A 59 -8.31 1.44 6.85
N ILE A 60 -7.19 2.07 6.46
CA ILE A 60 -6.20 2.61 7.41
C ILE A 60 -6.85 3.67 8.30
N ALA A 61 -7.58 4.61 7.74
CA ALA A 61 -8.26 5.67 8.49
C ALA A 61 -9.26 5.10 9.50
N ALA A 62 -10.11 4.16 9.05
CA ALA A 62 -11.06 3.46 9.93
C ALA A 62 -10.34 2.72 11.07
N GLY A 63 -9.27 2.00 10.77
CA GLY A 63 -8.45 1.33 11.77
C GLY A 63 -7.77 2.29 12.76
N LEU A 64 -7.50 3.53 12.37
CA LEU A 64 -6.98 4.59 13.23
C LEU A 64 -8.08 5.33 14.01
N GLY A 65 -9.36 5.10 13.70
CA GLY A 65 -10.49 5.78 14.31
C GLY A 65 -10.74 7.19 13.78
N VAL A 66 -10.35 7.46 12.53
CA VAL A 66 -10.53 8.76 11.85
C VAL A 66 -11.13 8.56 10.46
N SER A 67 -11.60 9.63 9.83
CA SER A 67 -12.02 9.62 8.43
C SER A 67 -10.83 9.91 7.50
N ALA A 68 -10.87 9.33 6.29
CA ALA A 68 -9.94 9.64 5.23
C ALA A 68 -10.45 10.84 4.42
N ASP A 69 -9.72 11.93 4.42
CA ASP A 69 -9.92 13.08 3.53
C ASP A 69 -8.98 12.90 2.33
N ILE A 70 -9.48 12.32 1.25
CA ILE A 70 -8.68 11.93 0.08
C ILE A 70 -8.79 13.01 -0.99
N ILE A 71 -7.65 13.42 -1.53
CA ILE A 71 -7.54 14.32 -2.68
C ILE A 71 -6.83 13.55 -3.81
N HIS A 72 -7.54 13.32 -4.89
CA HIS A 72 -6.99 12.70 -6.09
C HIS A 72 -6.23 13.72 -6.93
N VAL A 73 -5.00 13.38 -7.28
CA VAL A 73 -4.14 14.25 -8.08
C VAL A 73 -3.54 13.45 -9.23
N PRO A 74 -3.65 13.94 -10.47
CA PRO A 74 -3.02 13.26 -11.60
C PRO A 74 -1.54 13.03 -11.37
N THR A 75 -1.06 11.83 -11.71
CA THR A 75 0.35 11.43 -11.53
C THR A 75 1.32 12.44 -12.12
N ASP A 76 1.03 12.94 -13.32
CA ASP A 76 1.88 13.94 -14.00
C ASP A 76 1.96 15.26 -13.24
N THR A 77 0.89 15.62 -12.55
CA THR A 77 0.88 16.81 -11.69
C THR A 77 1.76 16.59 -10.46
N LEU A 78 1.66 15.43 -9.81
CA LEU A 78 2.51 15.10 -8.66
C LEU A 78 4.00 15.09 -9.02
N VAL A 79 4.36 14.53 -10.17
CA VAL A 79 5.75 14.52 -10.66
C VAL A 79 6.27 15.94 -10.94
N ARG A 80 5.41 16.88 -11.38
CA ARG A 80 5.81 18.30 -11.52
C ARG A 80 6.09 18.98 -10.20
N TYR A 81 5.37 18.63 -9.12
CA TYR A 81 5.65 19.14 -7.79
C TYR A 81 6.95 18.57 -7.21
N PHE A 82 7.22 17.29 -7.47
CA PHE A 82 8.39 16.61 -6.96
C PHE A 82 8.90 15.55 -7.96
N PRO A 83 9.90 15.91 -8.79
CA PRO A 83 10.41 15.03 -9.86
C PRO A 83 10.90 13.66 -9.38
N ASP A 84 11.39 13.53 -8.14
CA ASP A 84 11.83 12.25 -7.58
C ASP A 84 10.70 11.23 -7.45
N TRP A 85 9.42 11.67 -7.55
CA TRP A 85 8.28 10.77 -7.58
C TRP A 85 8.04 10.12 -8.94
N GLU A 86 8.77 10.48 -9.99
CA GLU A 86 8.57 9.91 -11.33
C GLU A 86 8.70 8.39 -11.33
N GLY A 87 9.82 7.85 -10.84
CA GLY A 87 10.04 6.40 -10.76
C GLY A 87 8.98 5.69 -9.92
N PRO A 88 8.76 6.07 -8.65
CA PRO A 88 7.78 5.44 -7.79
C PRO A 88 6.33 5.53 -8.28
N LEU A 89 5.94 6.62 -8.92
CA LEU A 89 4.56 6.79 -9.40
C LEU A 89 4.37 6.24 -10.81
N ARG A 90 5.06 6.81 -11.82
CA ARG A 90 4.90 6.39 -13.22
C ARG A 90 5.42 5.00 -13.50
N GLY A 91 6.50 4.59 -12.83
CA GLY A 91 7.12 3.28 -13.03
C GLY A 91 6.46 2.16 -12.23
N ASP A 92 5.64 2.47 -11.23
CA ASP A 92 5.14 1.47 -10.29
C ASP A 92 3.68 1.73 -9.90
N LYS A 93 3.41 2.70 -9.03
CA LYS A 93 2.13 2.81 -8.30
C LYS A 93 0.91 3.24 -9.14
N THR A 94 1.13 3.79 -10.33
CA THR A 94 0.06 4.13 -11.26
C THR A 94 -0.51 2.91 -12.00
N TRP A 95 0.20 1.79 -11.99
CA TRP A 95 -0.18 0.57 -12.68
C TRP A 95 -0.74 -0.47 -11.73
N ALA A 96 -1.63 -1.33 -12.26
CA ALA A 96 -2.16 -2.44 -11.48
C ALA A 96 -1.06 -3.46 -11.13
N ALA A 97 -0.93 -3.79 -9.84
CA ALA A 97 0.01 -4.79 -9.34
C ALA A 97 -0.76 -6.08 -8.98
N LEU A 98 -0.98 -6.93 -9.99
CA LEU A 98 -1.69 -8.20 -9.89
C LEU A 98 -0.74 -9.35 -10.23
N PHE A 99 -0.78 -10.41 -9.44
CA PHE A 99 0.15 -11.53 -9.55
C PHE A 99 -0.58 -12.87 -9.54
N ASP A 100 -0.08 -13.83 -10.30
CA ASP A 100 -0.55 -15.21 -10.28
C ASP A 100 0.28 -16.06 -9.30
N ASN A 101 -0.38 -16.60 -8.28
CA ASN A 101 0.22 -17.47 -7.28
C ASN A 101 0.14 -18.97 -7.62
N ALA A 102 -0.35 -19.36 -8.80
CA ALA A 102 -0.52 -20.77 -9.15
C ALA A 102 0.81 -21.54 -9.10
N LYS A 103 1.92 -20.92 -9.51
CA LYS A 103 3.24 -21.57 -9.50
C LYS A 103 3.72 -21.85 -8.07
N ILE A 104 3.62 -20.89 -7.17
CA ILE A 104 4.05 -21.07 -5.77
C ILE A 104 3.16 -22.04 -5.02
N LYS A 105 1.84 -22.02 -5.24
CA LYS A 105 0.89 -22.98 -4.64
C LYS A 105 1.22 -24.42 -5.05
N ARG A 106 1.53 -24.66 -6.32
CA ARG A 106 1.98 -25.99 -6.77
C ARG A 106 3.31 -26.42 -6.15
N ALA A 107 4.23 -25.49 -5.92
CA ALA A 107 5.57 -25.81 -5.42
C ALA A 107 5.64 -25.96 -3.90
N ALA A 108 4.99 -25.07 -3.15
CA ALA A 108 5.07 -25.00 -1.69
C ALA A 108 3.83 -25.58 -0.98
N GLY A 109 2.74 -25.85 -1.72
CA GLY A 109 1.43 -26.20 -1.20
C GLY A 109 0.55 -24.98 -0.99
N ASP A 110 -0.73 -25.21 -0.70
CA ASP A 110 -1.68 -24.12 -0.45
C ASP A 110 -1.33 -23.36 0.81
N PHE A 111 -1.49 -22.05 0.74
CA PHE A 111 -1.33 -21.13 1.87
C PHE A 111 -2.45 -20.09 1.86
N ALA A 112 -2.71 -19.48 3.00
CA ALA A 112 -3.75 -18.47 3.15
C ALA A 112 -3.34 -17.14 2.49
N ALA A 113 -3.54 -17.06 1.16
CA ALA A 113 -3.17 -15.89 0.37
C ALA A 113 -4.32 -14.89 0.23
N ALA A 114 -5.57 -15.32 0.40
CA ALA A 114 -6.76 -14.46 0.31
C ALA A 114 -7.22 -14.04 1.71
N ARG A 115 -7.19 -12.73 1.99
CA ARG A 115 -7.68 -12.11 3.22
C ARG A 115 -8.46 -10.86 2.88
N ASN A 116 -9.35 -10.42 3.75
CA ASN A 116 -9.94 -9.10 3.60
C ASN A 116 -8.94 -7.99 4.00
N LEU A 117 -9.15 -6.78 3.50
CA LEU A 117 -8.21 -5.68 3.67
C LEU A 117 -8.01 -5.27 5.14
N SER A 118 -9.06 -5.35 5.95
CA SER A 118 -8.97 -5.03 7.38
C SER A 118 -8.09 -6.03 8.13
N GLU A 119 -8.12 -7.31 7.78
CA GLU A 119 -7.21 -8.32 8.35
C GLU A 119 -5.76 -8.09 7.92
N VAL A 120 -5.55 -7.72 6.64
CA VAL A 120 -4.21 -7.40 6.13
C VAL A 120 -3.58 -6.23 6.89
N LEU A 121 -4.37 -5.21 7.20
CA LEU A 121 -3.91 -3.98 7.82
C LEU A 121 -3.97 -3.96 9.36
N ALA A 122 -4.61 -4.95 9.99
CA ALA A 122 -4.81 -4.96 11.44
C ALA A 122 -3.50 -4.88 12.23
N GLU A 123 -2.54 -5.74 11.94
CA GLU A 123 -1.25 -5.78 12.62
C GLU A 123 -0.38 -4.54 12.34
N PRO A 124 -0.20 -4.09 11.09
CA PRO A 124 0.49 -2.82 10.80
C PRO A 124 -0.11 -1.62 11.53
N ILE A 125 -1.44 -1.52 11.60
CA ILE A 125 -2.12 -0.43 12.31
C ILE A 125 -1.88 -0.53 13.82
N ALA A 126 -1.97 -1.71 14.42
CA ALA A 126 -1.69 -1.93 15.83
C ALA A 126 -0.25 -1.55 16.18
N ASN A 127 0.72 -2.00 15.37
CA ASN A 127 2.13 -1.67 15.53
C ASN A 127 2.39 -0.15 15.37
N PHE A 128 1.70 0.50 14.43
CA PHE A 128 1.79 1.95 14.27
C PHE A 128 1.25 2.69 15.50
N LYS A 129 0.08 2.29 16.02
CA LYS A 129 -0.49 2.88 17.24
C LYS A 129 0.44 2.74 18.44
N SER A 130 1.05 1.57 18.63
CA SER A 130 2.02 1.31 19.72
C SER A 130 3.24 2.23 19.60
N ARG A 131 3.81 2.37 18.40
CA ARG A 131 4.95 3.27 18.16
C ARG A 131 4.57 4.74 18.33
N LEU A 132 3.39 5.13 17.87
CA LEU A 132 2.89 6.49 18.06
C LEU A 132 2.73 6.86 19.55
N ALA A 133 2.25 5.91 20.36
CA ALA A 133 2.13 6.09 21.82
C ALA A 133 3.50 6.22 22.50
N ALA A 134 4.51 5.50 22.02
CA ALA A 134 5.86 5.52 22.59
C ALA A 134 6.70 6.73 22.14
N ASP A 135 6.69 7.02 20.84
CA ASP A 135 7.60 7.99 20.22
C ASP A 135 6.95 9.35 19.92
N GLY A 136 5.61 9.42 19.98
CA GLY A 136 4.85 10.57 19.49
C GLY A 136 4.79 10.68 17.96
N PRO A 137 4.08 11.70 17.44
CA PRO A 137 3.96 11.92 16.00
C PRO A 137 5.29 12.38 15.41
N LYS A 138 5.65 11.81 14.25
CA LYS A 138 6.84 12.21 13.48
C LYS A 138 6.41 13.04 12.28
N SER A 139 7.10 14.17 12.05
CA SER A 139 6.95 14.97 10.84
C SER A 139 7.85 14.47 9.71
N SER A 140 7.42 14.70 8.48
CA SER A 140 8.21 14.45 7.28
C SER A 140 8.68 15.77 6.66
N LYS A 141 9.84 15.76 6.01
CA LYS A 141 10.30 16.90 5.20
C LYS A 141 9.35 17.21 4.03
N LEU A 142 8.52 16.24 3.64
CA LEU A 142 7.52 16.40 2.59
C LEU A 142 6.19 16.99 3.08
N ASP A 143 5.96 17.07 4.40
CA ASP A 143 4.69 17.56 4.93
C ASP A 143 4.29 18.94 4.38
N PRO A 144 5.20 19.95 4.30
CA PRO A 144 4.84 21.25 3.73
C PRO A 144 4.47 21.18 2.25
N LEU A 145 5.12 20.29 1.48
CA LEU A 145 4.81 20.07 0.08
C LEU A 145 3.43 19.42 -0.08
N ILE A 146 3.11 18.41 0.71
CA ILE A 146 1.81 17.75 0.72
C ILE A 146 0.70 18.74 1.07
N ASP A 147 0.89 19.56 2.09
CA ASP A 147 -0.06 20.60 2.50
C ASP A 147 -0.29 21.64 1.36
N ARG A 148 0.77 22.03 0.67
CA ARG A 148 0.68 22.92 -0.50
C ARG A 148 -0.11 22.29 -1.63
N ILE A 149 0.22 21.07 -2.03
CA ILE A 149 -0.50 20.34 -3.09
C ILE A 149 -1.99 20.24 -2.73
N ALA A 150 -2.31 19.86 -1.50
CA ALA A 150 -3.68 19.73 -1.05
C ALA A 150 -4.46 21.05 -1.16
N THR A 151 -3.84 22.17 -0.77
CA THR A 151 -4.45 23.49 -0.83
C THR A 151 -4.70 23.92 -2.27
N GLU A 152 -3.70 23.78 -3.14
CA GLU A 152 -3.80 24.16 -4.56
C GLU A 152 -4.83 23.31 -5.29
N GLN A 153 -4.88 22.00 -5.06
CA GLN A 153 -5.84 21.12 -5.71
C GLN A 153 -7.29 21.42 -5.28
N ARG A 154 -7.53 21.74 -4.03
CA ARG A 154 -8.86 22.17 -3.56
C ARG A 154 -9.33 23.46 -4.23
N SER A 155 -8.42 24.39 -4.48
CA SER A 155 -8.77 25.65 -5.13
C SER A 155 -9.13 25.49 -6.61
N LEU A 156 -8.72 24.38 -7.27
CA LEU A 156 -9.04 24.07 -8.67
C LEU A 156 -10.38 23.35 -8.82
N GLY A 157 -10.93 22.76 -7.77
CA GLY A 157 -12.18 21.99 -7.77
C GLY A 157 -13.39 22.74 -7.23
N GLY A 158 -13.25 24.03 -6.86
CA GLY A 158 -14.32 24.93 -6.39
C GLY A 158 -14.80 25.92 -7.50
#